data_18108c90405300f813d176ee0f7aedf1
#
_entry.id   18108c90405300f813d176ee0f7aedf1
#
_cell.length_a   1.000
_cell.length_b   1.000
_cell.length_c   1.000
_cell.angle_alpha   90.00
_cell.angle_beta   90.00
_cell.angle_gamma   90.00
#
_symmetry.space_group_name_H-M   'P 1'
#
loop_
_entity.id
_entity.type
_entity.pdbx_description
1 polymer ?
#
loop_
_entity_poly.entity_id
_entity_poly.type
_entity_poly.pdbx_seq_one_letter_code
_entity_poly.pdbx_strand_id
1 'polypeptide(L)'
;MSKGRAVRLNRETDLLKLVAIVAMFIDHLGAVLFPGVREMRIIGRIAFPIFCYTLAAGCCYTRSMAAYSVRLLIAALISQPFYAVGLNHVNSYMRELTFANPLLDSVKWYLYSFKTCNIMVALLLGQLVIWTLRERKYLLTALLAFFILFLDSHGWIASSYGLKGILLMVLFWALIDRPLASFVWVGGYMFAWALEGRGYDYFGITFGIQLFAMAALPLIYIPLDRHFRMPKSVFYLFYPLHLLLIYFLNTMI
;
A
#
# COMPACT_ATOMS: atom_id res chain seq x y z
N MET A 1 -6.35 -15.79 25.10
CA MET A 1 -6.33 -15.89 23.62
C MET A 1 -7.59 -15.22 23.09
N SER A 2 -7.47 -14.00 22.51
CA SER A 2 -8.60 -13.38 21.82
C SER A 2 -9.00 -14.27 20.65
N LYS A 3 -10.27 -14.73 20.58
CA LYS A 3 -10.81 -15.42 19.42
C LYS A 3 -10.60 -14.49 18.21
N GLY A 4 -9.70 -14.90 17.28
CA GLY A 4 -9.43 -14.12 16.08
C GLY A 4 -10.73 -13.89 15.32
N ARG A 5 -10.92 -12.68 14.82
CA ARG A 5 -12.08 -12.36 13.97
C ARG A 5 -12.09 -13.26 12.75
N ALA A 6 -13.22 -13.92 12.48
CA ALA A 6 -13.34 -14.81 11.35
C ALA A 6 -13.55 -13.99 10.06
N VAL A 7 -12.64 -14.15 9.11
CA VAL A 7 -12.83 -13.62 7.76
C VAL A 7 -13.96 -14.42 7.08
N ARG A 8 -15.04 -13.76 6.71
CA ARG A 8 -16.22 -14.41 6.11
C ARG A 8 -16.17 -14.53 4.59
N LEU A 9 -15.51 -13.57 3.93
CA LEU A 9 -15.40 -13.54 2.46
C LEU A 9 -13.94 -13.63 2.05
N ASN A 10 -13.69 -14.29 0.92
CA ASN A 10 -12.37 -14.38 0.28
C ASN A 10 -11.25 -14.74 1.28
N ARG A 11 -11.43 -15.87 1.99
CA ARG A 11 -10.43 -16.38 2.92
C ARG A 11 -9.10 -16.66 2.24
N GLU A 12 -9.15 -17.16 1.01
CA GLU A 12 -7.99 -17.36 0.15
C GLU A 12 -7.74 -16.08 -0.63
N THR A 13 -6.75 -15.29 -0.16
CA THR A 13 -6.48 -13.95 -0.68
C THR A 13 -5.49 -13.94 -1.85
N ASP A 14 -4.98 -15.10 -2.30
CA ASP A 14 -3.86 -15.13 -3.24
C ASP A 14 -4.29 -14.69 -4.65
N LEU A 15 -5.52 -15.00 -5.09
CA LEU A 15 -6.05 -14.50 -6.36
C LEU A 15 -6.23 -12.97 -6.32
N LEU A 16 -6.75 -12.43 -5.21
CA LEU A 16 -6.88 -10.98 -5.03
C LEU A 16 -5.52 -10.29 -5.07
N LYS A 17 -4.51 -10.88 -4.42
CA LYS A 17 -3.14 -10.36 -4.46
C LYS A 17 -2.56 -10.38 -5.88
N LEU A 18 -2.83 -11.42 -6.66
CA LEU A 18 -2.41 -11.47 -8.06
C LEU A 18 -3.03 -10.33 -8.86
N VAL A 19 -4.34 -10.10 -8.74
CA VAL A 19 -5.03 -8.97 -9.39
C VAL A 19 -4.41 -7.65 -8.96
N ALA A 20 -4.14 -7.47 -7.65
CA ALA A 20 -3.52 -6.26 -7.13
C ALA A 20 -2.10 -6.03 -7.67
N ILE A 21 -1.28 -7.09 -7.79
CA ILE A 21 0.07 -7.02 -8.35
C ILE A 21 0.03 -6.58 -9.82
N VAL A 22 -0.86 -7.18 -10.63
CA VAL A 22 -1.00 -6.83 -12.05
C VAL A 22 -1.46 -5.39 -12.19
N ALA A 23 -2.49 -4.98 -11.43
CA ALA A 23 -2.98 -3.60 -11.44
C ALA A 23 -1.91 -2.60 -10.99
N MET A 24 -1.14 -2.91 -9.95
CA MET A 24 -0.02 -2.08 -9.47
C MET A 24 1.07 -1.95 -10.54
N PHE A 25 1.39 -3.02 -11.25
CA PHE A 25 2.38 -2.98 -12.32
C PHE A 25 1.92 -2.07 -13.47
N ILE A 26 0.65 -2.19 -13.89
CA ILE A 26 0.05 -1.31 -14.90
C ILE A 26 0.08 0.16 -14.42
N ASP A 27 -0.25 0.42 -13.16
CA ASP A 27 -0.17 1.77 -12.56
C ASP A 27 1.22 2.38 -12.69
N HIS A 28 2.25 1.63 -12.31
CA HIS A 28 3.62 2.12 -12.31
C HIS A 28 4.19 2.29 -13.73
N LEU A 29 3.84 1.39 -14.66
CA LEU A 29 4.13 1.59 -16.08
C LEU A 29 3.50 2.89 -16.61
N GLY A 30 2.21 3.09 -16.30
CA GLY A 30 1.51 4.33 -16.68
C GLY A 30 2.11 5.58 -16.05
N ALA A 31 2.63 5.48 -14.82
CA ALA A 31 3.24 6.61 -14.14
C ALA A 31 4.56 7.06 -14.76
N VAL A 32 5.37 6.12 -15.25
CA VAL A 32 6.76 6.36 -15.65
C VAL A 32 6.93 6.36 -17.16
N LEU A 33 6.42 5.32 -17.84
CA LEU A 33 6.66 5.13 -19.28
C LEU A 33 5.54 5.71 -20.15
N PHE A 34 4.31 5.73 -19.64
CA PHE A 34 3.14 6.16 -20.41
C PHE A 34 2.31 7.22 -19.68
N PRO A 35 2.90 8.40 -19.30
CA PRO A 35 2.21 9.40 -18.48
C PRO A 35 0.99 10.01 -19.17
N GLY A 36 0.90 9.91 -20.51
CA GLY A 36 -0.26 10.33 -21.30
C GLY A 36 -1.45 9.37 -21.26
N VAL A 37 -1.26 8.09 -20.83
CA VAL A 37 -2.30 7.04 -20.80
C VAL A 37 -2.92 6.98 -19.42
N ARG A 38 -3.95 7.80 -19.19
CA ARG A 38 -4.63 7.92 -17.88
C ARG A 38 -5.31 6.62 -17.44
N GLU A 39 -5.77 5.81 -18.37
CA GLU A 39 -6.45 4.52 -18.13
C GLU A 39 -5.59 3.56 -17.33
N MET A 40 -4.28 3.55 -17.57
CA MET A 40 -3.34 2.72 -16.79
C MET A 40 -3.32 3.13 -15.31
N ARG A 41 -3.37 4.44 -15.03
CA ARG A 41 -3.45 4.97 -13.67
C ARG A 41 -4.79 4.67 -13.02
N ILE A 42 -5.89 4.66 -13.79
CA ILE A 42 -7.25 4.32 -13.32
C ILE A 42 -7.30 2.85 -12.92
N ILE A 43 -6.84 1.94 -13.81
CA ILE A 43 -6.78 0.50 -13.52
C ILE A 43 -5.94 0.24 -12.25
N GLY A 44 -4.83 0.94 -12.11
CA GLY A 44 -3.93 0.81 -10.97
C GLY A 44 -4.56 1.13 -9.63
N ARG A 45 -5.58 2.00 -9.58
CA ARG A 45 -6.21 2.41 -8.31
C ARG A 45 -6.85 1.27 -7.53
N ILE A 46 -7.27 0.18 -8.18
CA ILE A 46 -7.86 -0.98 -7.50
C ILE A 46 -6.83 -1.76 -6.65
N ALA A 47 -5.54 -1.64 -6.95
CA ALA A 47 -4.49 -2.40 -6.27
C ALA A 47 -4.44 -2.13 -4.77
N PHE A 48 -4.46 -0.86 -4.39
CA PHE A 48 -4.26 -0.47 -2.99
C PHE A 48 -5.36 -0.95 -2.05
N PRO A 49 -6.68 -0.77 -2.32
CA PRO A 49 -7.73 -1.31 -1.46
C PRO A 49 -7.66 -2.85 -1.34
N ILE A 50 -7.27 -3.54 -2.40
CA ILE A 50 -7.09 -5.00 -2.35
C ILE A 50 -5.92 -5.35 -1.42
N PHE A 51 -4.79 -4.64 -1.48
CA PHE A 51 -3.68 -4.85 -0.53
C PHE A 51 -4.10 -4.54 0.91
N CYS A 52 -4.87 -3.49 1.16
CA CYS A 52 -5.41 -3.17 2.48
C CYS A 52 -6.28 -4.32 3.02
N TYR A 53 -7.21 -4.84 2.21
CA TYR A 53 -8.05 -5.98 2.57
C TYR A 53 -7.23 -7.24 2.85
N THR A 54 -6.30 -7.60 1.96
CA THR A 54 -5.49 -8.82 2.09
C THR A 54 -4.54 -8.75 3.28
N LEU A 55 -4.03 -7.56 3.63
CA LEU A 55 -3.26 -7.31 4.85
C LEU A 55 -4.14 -7.49 6.09
N ALA A 56 -5.33 -6.90 6.11
CA ALA A 56 -6.29 -7.02 7.20
C ALA A 56 -6.68 -8.50 7.45
N ALA A 57 -6.97 -9.25 6.37
CA ALA A 57 -7.22 -10.70 6.44
C ALA A 57 -5.98 -11.45 6.95
N GLY A 58 -4.79 -11.11 6.47
CA GLY A 58 -3.52 -11.67 6.94
C GLY A 58 -3.32 -11.46 8.45
N CYS A 59 -3.67 -10.29 8.98
CA CYS A 59 -3.62 -10.00 10.42
C CYS A 59 -4.58 -10.85 11.25
N CYS A 60 -5.68 -11.36 10.66
CA CYS A 60 -6.60 -12.28 11.35
C CYS A 60 -6.03 -13.70 11.44
N TYR A 61 -5.33 -14.17 10.41
CA TYR A 61 -4.86 -15.56 10.32
C TYR A 61 -3.43 -15.79 10.79
N THR A 62 -2.61 -14.73 10.84
CA THR A 62 -1.20 -14.91 11.21
C THR A 62 -1.05 -15.40 12.65
N ARG A 63 -0.19 -16.42 12.83
CA ARG A 63 0.18 -16.94 14.16
C ARG A 63 1.15 -15.99 14.88
N SER A 64 2.00 -15.29 14.14
CA SER A 64 2.98 -14.34 14.68
C SER A 64 2.90 -13.01 13.97
N MET A 65 2.37 -12.00 14.67
CA MET A 65 2.34 -10.61 14.17
C MET A 65 3.76 -10.05 14.05
N ALA A 66 4.66 -10.38 14.99
CA ALA A 66 6.06 -9.98 14.94
C ALA A 66 6.76 -10.48 13.68
N ALA A 67 6.63 -11.78 13.36
CA ALA A 67 7.20 -12.32 12.14
C ALA A 67 6.58 -11.71 10.86
N TYR A 68 5.32 -11.29 10.92
CA TYR A 68 4.68 -10.55 9.83
C TYR A 68 5.28 -9.15 9.68
N SER A 69 5.44 -8.40 10.80
CA SER A 69 6.10 -7.09 10.81
C SER A 69 7.53 -7.17 10.24
N VAL A 70 8.31 -8.16 10.68
CA VAL A 70 9.70 -8.34 10.19
C VAL A 70 9.74 -8.56 8.68
N ARG A 71 8.84 -9.38 8.12
CA ARG A 71 8.78 -9.57 6.65
C ARG A 71 8.44 -8.28 5.91
N LEU A 72 7.47 -7.50 6.41
CA LEU A 72 7.12 -6.20 5.80
C LEU A 72 8.26 -5.20 5.94
N LEU A 73 8.95 -5.16 7.08
CA LEU A 73 10.11 -4.31 7.29
C LEU A 73 11.25 -4.66 6.32
N ILE A 74 11.61 -5.92 6.21
CA ILE A 74 12.65 -6.38 5.26
C ILE A 74 12.25 -6.00 3.83
N ALA A 75 11.00 -6.24 3.44
CA ALA A 75 10.50 -5.86 2.12
C ALA A 75 10.55 -4.34 1.91
N ALA A 76 10.20 -3.53 2.92
CA ALA A 76 10.27 -2.08 2.85
C ALA A 76 11.72 -1.59 2.64
N LEU A 77 12.65 -2.12 3.45
CA LEU A 77 14.07 -1.76 3.37
C LEU A 77 14.70 -2.14 2.02
N ILE A 78 14.48 -3.37 1.57
CA ILE A 78 15.02 -3.85 0.29
C ILE A 78 14.42 -3.07 -0.89
N SER A 79 13.13 -2.75 -0.84
CA SER A 79 12.44 -2.10 -1.96
C SER A 79 12.69 -0.60 -2.05
N GLN A 80 13.19 0.03 -0.99
CA GLN A 80 13.33 1.50 -0.92
C GLN A 80 14.20 2.07 -2.05
N PRO A 81 15.41 1.55 -2.34
CA PRO A 81 16.24 2.08 -3.41
C PRO A 81 15.58 1.91 -4.79
N PHE A 82 14.93 0.77 -5.06
CA PHE A 82 14.23 0.53 -6.31
C PHE A 82 13.01 1.45 -6.48
N TYR A 83 12.32 1.75 -5.39
CA TYR A 83 11.21 2.71 -5.37
C TYR A 83 11.71 4.12 -5.72
N ALA A 84 12.83 4.55 -5.12
CA ALA A 84 13.39 5.87 -5.38
C ALA A 84 13.78 6.07 -6.85
N VAL A 85 14.45 5.09 -7.47
CA VAL A 85 14.87 5.19 -8.86
C VAL A 85 13.75 4.82 -9.85
N GLY A 86 12.98 3.76 -9.57
CA GLY A 86 11.98 3.22 -10.48
C GLY A 86 10.77 4.13 -10.69
N LEU A 87 10.41 4.94 -9.70
CA LEU A 87 9.30 5.89 -9.77
C LEU A 87 9.75 7.36 -9.76
N ASN A 88 11.02 7.64 -10.08
CA ASN A 88 11.59 8.99 -10.16
C ASN A 88 11.46 9.81 -8.85
N HIS A 89 11.55 9.14 -7.70
CA HIS A 89 11.51 9.78 -6.37
C HIS A 89 12.91 10.19 -5.86
N VAL A 90 13.87 10.39 -6.76
CA VAL A 90 15.21 10.89 -6.42
C VAL A 90 15.12 12.37 -6.06
N ASN A 91 15.32 12.68 -4.78
CA ASN A 91 15.22 14.03 -4.24
C ASN A 91 16.53 14.83 -4.40
N SER A 92 16.51 16.14 -4.09
CA SER A 92 17.67 17.04 -4.21
C SER A 92 18.89 16.53 -3.40
N TYR A 93 18.67 16.08 -2.16
CA TYR A 93 19.77 15.58 -1.31
C TYR A 93 20.48 14.35 -1.90
N MET A 94 19.75 13.49 -2.62
CA MET A 94 20.32 12.32 -3.30
C MET A 94 21.12 12.75 -4.55
N ARG A 95 20.68 13.81 -5.26
CA ARG A 95 21.33 14.35 -6.46
C ARG A 95 22.61 15.14 -6.16
N GLU A 96 22.68 15.76 -5.00
CA GLU A 96 23.84 16.56 -4.57
C GLU A 96 25.04 15.71 -4.11
N LEU A 97 24.85 14.39 -3.93
CA LEU A 97 25.95 13.50 -3.55
C LEU A 97 26.93 13.29 -4.70
N THR A 98 28.18 13.66 -4.45
CA THR A 98 29.26 13.56 -5.45
C THR A 98 29.94 12.19 -5.50
N PHE A 99 29.62 11.32 -4.56
CA PHE A 99 30.25 10.01 -4.34
C PHE A 99 31.77 10.09 -4.18
N ALA A 100 32.25 11.21 -3.64
CA ALA A 100 33.67 11.38 -3.29
C ALA A 100 34.14 10.33 -2.26
N ASN A 101 33.25 9.95 -1.34
CA ASN A 101 33.42 8.77 -0.49
C ASN A 101 32.33 7.74 -0.83
N PRO A 102 32.59 6.74 -1.71
CA PRO A 102 31.56 5.86 -2.24
C PRO A 102 30.75 5.13 -1.16
N LEU A 103 31.38 4.64 -0.11
CA LEU A 103 30.69 3.92 0.96
C LEU A 103 29.75 4.86 1.74
N LEU A 104 30.30 5.97 2.24
CA LEU A 104 29.55 6.93 3.05
C LEU A 104 28.43 7.58 2.24
N ASP A 105 28.68 7.94 1.00
CA ASP A 105 27.71 8.61 0.14
C ASP A 105 26.62 7.64 -0.33
N SER A 106 26.92 6.35 -0.52
CA SER A 106 25.89 5.32 -0.75
C SER A 106 24.98 5.13 0.47
N VAL A 107 25.53 5.14 1.68
CA VAL A 107 24.71 5.08 2.91
C VAL A 107 23.82 6.33 3.03
N LYS A 108 24.38 7.53 2.80
CA LYS A 108 23.60 8.78 2.81
C LYS A 108 22.50 8.75 1.75
N TRP A 109 22.83 8.32 0.53
CA TRP A 109 21.86 8.20 -0.56
C TRP A 109 20.69 7.29 -0.17
N TYR A 110 20.99 6.12 0.39
CA TYR A 110 20.00 5.20 0.89
C TYR A 110 19.12 5.82 1.99
N LEU A 111 19.72 6.49 2.98
CA LEU A 111 18.98 7.16 4.05
C LEU A 111 18.12 8.32 3.53
N TYR A 112 18.62 9.12 2.59
CA TYR A 112 17.85 10.20 1.97
C TYR A 112 16.67 9.70 1.14
N SER A 113 16.74 8.48 0.60
CA SER A 113 15.62 7.89 -0.13
C SER A 113 14.36 7.75 0.75
N PHE A 114 14.50 7.61 2.07
CA PHE A 114 13.38 7.53 3.01
C PHE A 114 12.64 8.84 3.26
N LYS A 115 13.07 9.96 2.68
CA LYS A 115 12.24 11.18 2.67
C LYS A 115 10.94 10.99 1.91
N THR A 116 10.86 9.96 1.08
CA THR A 116 9.65 9.52 0.40
C THR A 116 9.57 8.00 0.54
N CYS A 117 8.82 7.54 1.54
CA CYS A 117 8.73 6.12 1.85
C CYS A 117 7.92 5.34 0.81
N ASN A 118 8.35 4.12 0.51
CA ASN A 118 7.59 3.20 -0.32
C ASN A 118 6.33 2.66 0.39
N ILE A 119 5.41 2.03 -0.38
CA ILE A 119 4.13 1.53 0.13
C ILE A 119 4.27 0.46 1.22
N MET A 120 5.37 -0.30 1.26
CA MET A 120 5.59 -1.34 2.27
C MET A 120 5.71 -0.74 3.67
N VAL A 121 6.22 0.50 3.79
CA VAL A 121 6.26 1.25 5.06
C VAL A 121 4.84 1.54 5.55
N ALA A 122 3.94 2.03 4.67
CA ALA A 122 2.55 2.27 5.05
C ALA A 122 1.83 0.97 5.43
N LEU A 123 2.07 -0.13 4.70
CA LEU A 123 1.53 -1.45 5.05
C LEU A 123 2.06 -1.95 6.40
N LEU A 124 3.33 -1.74 6.72
CA LEU A 124 3.92 -2.06 8.01
C LEU A 124 3.26 -1.25 9.14
N LEU A 125 3.13 0.07 8.97
CA LEU A 125 2.50 0.94 9.96
C LEU A 125 1.03 0.55 10.20
N GLY A 126 0.26 0.29 9.15
CA GLY A 126 -1.12 -0.20 9.26
C GLY A 126 -1.19 -1.55 9.98
N GLN A 127 -0.27 -2.47 9.69
CA GLN A 127 -0.19 -3.76 10.36
C GLN A 127 0.17 -3.61 11.85
N LEU A 128 1.07 -2.70 12.22
CA LEU A 128 1.42 -2.41 13.62
C LEU A 128 0.24 -1.82 14.38
N VAL A 129 -0.52 -0.88 13.78
CA VAL A 129 -1.76 -0.36 14.38
C VAL A 129 -2.77 -1.47 14.62
N ILE A 130 -3.00 -2.34 13.63
CA ILE A 130 -3.90 -3.50 13.78
C ILE A 130 -3.39 -4.44 14.88
N TRP A 131 -2.08 -4.65 14.99
CA TRP A 131 -1.50 -5.50 16.03
C TRP A 131 -1.77 -4.95 17.43
N THR A 132 -1.49 -3.67 17.66
CA THR A 132 -1.71 -3.04 18.97
C THR A 132 -3.19 -3.03 19.35
N LEU A 133 -4.10 -2.78 18.40
CA LEU A 133 -5.55 -2.87 18.61
C LEU A 133 -6.00 -4.31 18.90
N ARG A 134 -5.46 -5.31 18.19
CA ARG A 134 -5.76 -6.73 18.42
C ARG A 134 -5.36 -7.17 19.83
N GLU A 135 -4.25 -6.67 20.34
CA GLU A 135 -3.76 -6.95 21.70
C GLU A 135 -4.31 -6.02 22.77
N ARG A 136 -5.21 -5.09 22.39
CA ARG A 136 -5.82 -4.08 23.30
C ARG A 136 -4.79 -3.17 23.98
N LYS A 137 -3.65 -2.93 23.36
CA LYS A 137 -2.60 -2.02 23.86
C LYS A 137 -2.88 -0.58 23.43
N TYR A 138 -3.97 0.00 23.95
CA TYR A 138 -4.50 1.29 23.48
C TYR A 138 -3.52 2.45 23.62
N LEU A 139 -2.71 2.50 24.71
CA LEU A 139 -1.67 3.52 24.85
C LEU A 139 -0.63 3.42 23.71
N LEU A 140 -0.17 2.22 23.42
CA LEU A 140 0.77 1.99 22.31
C LEU A 140 0.13 2.33 20.96
N THR A 141 -1.15 2.04 20.78
CA THR A 141 -1.90 2.46 19.58
C THR A 141 -1.93 3.98 19.46
N ALA A 142 -2.18 4.71 20.54
CA ALA A 142 -2.20 6.18 20.55
C ALA A 142 -0.83 6.78 20.22
N LEU A 143 0.25 6.25 20.83
CA LEU A 143 1.62 6.66 20.53
C LEU A 143 1.99 6.41 19.06
N LEU A 144 1.62 5.25 18.53
CA LEU A 144 1.84 4.91 17.13
C LEU A 144 1.03 5.80 16.19
N ALA A 145 -0.24 6.09 16.53
CA ALA A 145 -1.06 7.02 15.76
C ALA A 145 -0.46 8.44 15.74
N PHE A 146 0.05 8.92 16.87
CA PHE A 146 0.76 10.19 16.95
C PHE A 146 2.02 10.19 16.06
N PHE A 147 2.81 9.12 16.12
CA PHE A 147 3.98 8.97 15.26
C PHE A 147 3.62 8.94 13.75
N ILE A 148 2.55 8.27 13.39
CA ILE A 148 2.03 8.24 12.01
C ILE A 148 1.60 9.64 11.56
N LEU A 149 0.87 10.38 12.41
CA LEU A 149 0.49 11.76 12.13
C LEU A 149 1.72 12.67 11.94
N PHE A 150 2.74 12.47 12.75
CA PHE A 150 4.02 13.17 12.59
C PHE A 150 4.67 12.86 11.23
N LEU A 151 4.76 11.59 10.83
CA LEU A 151 5.31 11.21 9.53
C LEU A 151 4.49 11.76 8.35
N ASP A 152 3.16 11.76 8.48
CA ASP A 152 2.23 12.26 7.46
C ASP A 152 2.35 13.78 7.30
N SER A 153 2.40 14.52 8.42
CA SER A 153 2.56 15.98 8.42
C SER A 153 3.88 16.45 7.80
N HIS A 154 4.92 15.62 7.86
CA HIS A 154 6.22 15.89 7.22
C HIS A 154 6.31 15.34 5.78
N GLY A 155 5.23 14.76 5.25
CA GLY A 155 5.16 14.23 3.90
C GLY A 155 5.93 12.93 3.65
N TRP A 156 6.48 12.28 4.68
CA TRP A 156 7.31 11.08 4.52
C TRP A 156 6.53 9.86 4.02
N ILE A 157 5.26 9.76 4.39
CA ILE A 157 4.35 8.66 3.98
C ILE A 157 3.23 9.11 3.04
N ALA A 158 3.17 10.39 2.69
CA ALA A 158 2.10 10.95 1.85
C ALA A 158 2.02 10.29 0.47
N SER A 159 3.16 9.97 -0.15
CA SER A 159 3.23 9.27 -1.44
C SER A 159 2.68 7.84 -1.39
N SER A 160 2.65 7.23 -0.20
CA SER A 160 2.16 5.89 0.07
C SER A 160 0.74 5.88 0.63
N TYR A 161 -0.12 6.79 0.19
CA TYR A 161 -1.50 6.99 0.66
C TYR A 161 -1.64 7.52 2.11
N GLY A 162 -0.54 7.76 2.82
CA GLY A 162 -0.50 8.41 4.12
C GLY A 162 -1.41 7.79 5.18
N LEU A 163 -1.89 8.65 6.08
CA LEU A 163 -2.83 8.29 7.14
C LEU A 163 -4.11 7.66 6.59
N LYS A 164 -4.62 8.16 5.45
CA LYS A 164 -5.88 7.66 4.85
C LYS A 164 -5.78 6.19 4.47
N GLY A 165 -4.65 5.77 3.94
CA GLY A 165 -4.41 4.37 3.64
C GLY A 165 -4.36 3.49 4.88
N ILE A 166 -3.73 3.96 5.96
CA ILE A 166 -3.67 3.24 7.24
C ILE A 166 -5.08 3.10 7.84
N LEU A 167 -5.87 4.17 7.82
CA LEU A 167 -7.27 4.11 8.27
C LEU A 167 -8.11 3.13 7.47
N LEU A 168 -7.91 3.05 6.14
CA LEU A 168 -8.58 2.06 5.30
C LEU A 168 -8.23 0.62 5.72
N MET A 169 -6.96 0.32 6.02
CA MET A 169 -6.55 -1.00 6.52
C MET A 169 -7.21 -1.35 7.86
N VAL A 170 -7.24 -0.39 8.79
CA VAL A 170 -7.89 -0.55 10.09
C VAL A 170 -9.39 -0.78 9.94
N LEU A 171 -10.04 -0.03 9.04
CA LEU A 171 -11.47 -0.16 8.78
C LEU A 171 -11.82 -1.55 8.20
N PHE A 172 -11.06 -2.03 7.22
CA PHE A 172 -11.20 -3.40 6.74
C PHE A 172 -11.04 -4.44 7.86
N TRP A 173 -10.02 -4.30 8.69
CA TRP A 173 -9.79 -5.22 9.79
C TRP A 173 -10.91 -5.15 10.86
N ALA A 174 -11.38 -3.96 11.18
CA ALA A 174 -12.42 -3.75 12.18
C ALA A 174 -13.77 -4.38 11.79
N LEU A 175 -14.07 -4.45 10.48
CA LEU A 175 -15.34 -4.91 9.94
C LEU A 175 -15.25 -6.22 9.15
N ILE A 176 -14.12 -6.94 9.23
CA ILE A 176 -13.83 -8.10 8.37
C ILE A 176 -14.78 -9.29 8.58
N ASP A 177 -15.40 -9.39 9.75
CA ASP A 177 -16.40 -10.38 10.12
C ASP A 177 -17.85 -9.96 9.73
N ARG A 178 -18.03 -8.73 9.22
CA ARG A 178 -19.33 -8.13 8.88
C ARG A 178 -19.31 -7.60 7.46
N PRO A 179 -19.43 -8.47 6.43
CA PRO A 179 -19.19 -8.08 5.04
C PRO A 179 -20.08 -6.96 4.55
N LEU A 180 -21.38 -6.93 4.89
CA LEU A 180 -22.29 -5.86 4.48
C LEU A 180 -21.93 -4.52 5.13
N ALA A 181 -21.67 -4.51 6.45
CA ALA A 181 -21.24 -3.31 7.14
C ALA A 181 -19.88 -2.82 6.61
N SER A 182 -18.95 -3.75 6.33
CA SER A 182 -17.66 -3.45 5.73
C SER A 182 -17.83 -2.81 4.35
N PHE A 183 -18.68 -3.37 3.48
CA PHE A 183 -18.97 -2.81 2.16
C PHE A 183 -19.47 -1.36 2.26
N VAL A 184 -20.43 -1.10 3.15
CA VAL A 184 -21.04 0.23 3.32
C VAL A 184 -20.04 1.23 3.88
N TRP A 185 -19.37 0.89 4.99
CA TRP A 185 -18.45 1.83 5.66
C TRP A 185 -17.15 2.04 4.88
N VAL A 186 -16.57 0.98 4.31
CA VAL A 186 -15.38 1.09 3.45
C VAL A 186 -15.72 1.85 2.18
N GLY A 187 -16.84 1.53 1.54
CA GLY A 187 -17.30 2.24 0.34
C GLY A 187 -17.55 3.71 0.62
N GLY A 188 -18.26 4.05 1.70
CA GLY A 188 -18.48 5.43 2.13
C GLY A 188 -17.18 6.18 2.43
N TYR A 189 -16.22 5.53 3.11
CA TYR A 189 -14.91 6.10 3.37
C TYR A 189 -14.12 6.36 2.08
N MET A 190 -14.08 5.40 1.16
CA MET A 190 -13.39 5.56 -0.12
C MET A 190 -14.05 6.63 -0.99
N PHE A 191 -15.38 6.72 -0.97
CA PHE A 191 -16.12 7.77 -1.67
C PHE A 191 -15.80 9.16 -1.08
N ALA A 192 -15.83 9.32 0.26
CA ALA A 192 -15.44 10.56 0.92
C ALA A 192 -13.99 10.96 0.57
N TRP A 193 -13.09 9.99 0.52
CA TRP A 193 -11.71 10.24 0.08
C TRP A 193 -11.63 10.71 -1.37
N ALA A 194 -12.46 10.16 -2.26
CA ALA A 194 -12.53 10.57 -3.67
C ALA A 194 -12.99 12.03 -3.83
N LEU A 195 -13.89 12.51 -2.96
CA LEU A 195 -14.38 13.90 -2.97
C LEU A 195 -13.31 14.94 -2.61
N GLU A 196 -12.27 14.56 -1.88
CA GLU A 196 -11.17 15.48 -1.55
C GLU A 196 -10.19 15.71 -2.73
N GLY A 197 -10.22 14.82 -3.73
CA GLY A 197 -9.39 14.91 -4.93
C GLY A 197 -10.00 15.82 -6.00
N ARG A 198 -9.20 16.09 -7.04
CA ARG A 198 -9.62 16.87 -8.21
C ARG A 198 -9.18 16.14 -9.48
N GLY A 199 -9.86 16.42 -10.59
CA GLY A 199 -9.45 15.94 -11.91
C GLY A 199 -10.53 15.26 -12.75
N TYR A 200 -11.65 14.87 -12.16
CA TYR A 200 -12.77 14.25 -12.86
C TYR A 200 -14.08 14.89 -12.41
N ASP A 201 -14.83 15.48 -13.36
CA ASP A 201 -16.12 16.12 -13.10
C ASP A 201 -17.24 15.20 -13.59
N TYR A 202 -18.13 14.79 -12.69
CA TYR A 202 -19.32 14.02 -12.98
C TYR A 202 -20.53 14.66 -12.31
N PHE A 203 -21.54 15.01 -13.09
CA PHE A 203 -22.80 15.63 -12.61
C PHE A 203 -22.58 16.89 -11.75
N GLY A 204 -21.56 17.71 -12.07
CA GLY A 204 -21.24 18.92 -11.32
C GLY A 204 -20.47 18.68 -10.01
N ILE A 205 -20.02 17.48 -9.75
CA ILE A 205 -19.18 17.11 -8.61
C ILE A 205 -17.79 16.72 -9.11
N THR A 206 -16.77 17.36 -8.55
CA THR A 206 -15.36 17.05 -8.87
C THR A 206 -14.84 15.93 -7.99
N PHE A 207 -14.24 14.92 -8.60
CA PHE A 207 -13.64 13.77 -7.92
C PHE A 207 -12.16 13.64 -8.23
N GLY A 208 -11.42 13.08 -7.28
CA GLY A 208 -10.07 12.61 -7.51
C GLY A 208 -10.01 11.23 -8.18
N ILE A 209 -8.84 10.87 -8.67
CA ILE A 209 -8.57 9.54 -9.26
C ILE A 209 -8.91 8.38 -8.32
N GLN A 210 -8.95 8.62 -7.01
CA GLN A 210 -9.30 7.62 -6.00
C GLN A 210 -10.76 7.13 -6.11
N LEU A 211 -11.63 7.82 -6.85
CA LEU A 211 -12.96 7.31 -7.17
C LEU A 211 -12.91 5.93 -7.82
N PHE A 212 -11.97 5.74 -8.74
CA PHE A 212 -11.81 4.47 -9.47
C PHE A 212 -11.29 3.32 -8.58
N ALA A 213 -10.70 3.62 -7.42
CA ALA A 213 -10.33 2.62 -6.44
C ALA A 213 -11.54 1.85 -5.89
N MET A 214 -12.76 2.44 -5.95
CA MET A 214 -14.00 1.77 -5.56
C MET A 214 -14.32 0.53 -6.40
N ALA A 215 -13.78 0.43 -7.63
CA ALA A 215 -13.88 -0.77 -8.45
C ALA A 215 -13.21 -2.01 -7.83
N ALA A 216 -12.41 -1.83 -6.78
CA ALA A 216 -11.90 -2.95 -5.97
C ALA A 216 -12.98 -3.61 -5.10
N LEU A 217 -14.05 -2.88 -4.74
CA LEU A 217 -15.09 -3.39 -3.82
C LEU A 217 -15.78 -4.63 -4.36
N PRO A 218 -16.27 -4.67 -5.61
CA PRO A 218 -16.84 -5.90 -6.17
C PRO A 218 -15.88 -7.09 -6.10
N LEU A 219 -14.60 -6.88 -6.41
CA LEU A 219 -13.59 -7.94 -6.35
C LEU A 219 -13.36 -8.46 -4.92
N ILE A 220 -13.44 -7.58 -3.92
CA ILE A 220 -13.25 -7.92 -2.51
C ILE A 220 -14.48 -8.63 -1.93
N TYR A 221 -15.70 -8.20 -2.33
CA TYR A 221 -16.95 -8.66 -1.69
C TYR A 221 -17.73 -9.71 -2.47
N ILE A 222 -17.36 -9.97 -3.73
CA ILE A 222 -17.89 -11.15 -4.45
C ILE A 222 -17.05 -12.36 -4.03
N PRO A 223 -17.69 -13.46 -3.59
CA PRO A 223 -16.95 -14.68 -3.25
C PRO A 223 -16.21 -15.24 -4.46
N LEU A 224 -14.89 -15.37 -4.34
CA LEU A 224 -14.04 -15.96 -5.36
C LEU A 224 -13.68 -17.39 -4.89
N ASP A 225 -14.55 -18.36 -5.18
CA ASP A 225 -14.38 -19.78 -4.80
C ASP A 225 -13.35 -20.49 -5.70
N ARG A 226 -12.15 -19.94 -5.80
CA ARG A 226 -11.07 -20.57 -6.57
C ARG A 226 -9.88 -20.86 -5.66
N HIS A 227 -9.53 -22.12 -5.53
CA HIS A 227 -8.30 -22.59 -4.86
C HIS A 227 -7.06 -22.20 -5.69
N PHE A 228 -6.71 -20.92 -5.65
CA PHE A 228 -5.48 -20.42 -6.24
C PHE A 228 -4.46 -20.16 -5.13
N ARG A 229 -3.31 -20.83 -5.18
CA ARG A 229 -2.22 -20.65 -4.20
C ARG A 229 -0.98 -20.14 -4.91
N MET A 230 -0.38 -19.11 -4.34
CA MET A 230 0.87 -18.55 -4.80
C MET A 230 1.90 -18.52 -3.66
N PRO A 231 3.17 -18.86 -3.93
CA PRO A 231 4.23 -18.74 -2.92
C PRO A 231 4.32 -17.31 -2.39
N LYS A 232 4.42 -17.17 -1.07
CA LYS A 232 4.51 -15.84 -0.43
C LYS A 232 5.70 -15.03 -0.91
N SER A 233 6.80 -15.69 -1.28
CA SER A 233 8.00 -15.06 -1.84
C SER A 233 7.71 -14.27 -3.11
N VAL A 234 6.79 -14.73 -3.97
CA VAL A 234 6.42 -14.02 -5.19
C VAL A 234 5.94 -12.61 -4.89
N PHE A 235 5.09 -12.43 -3.86
CA PHE A 235 4.55 -11.12 -3.49
C PHE A 235 5.63 -10.16 -2.99
N TYR A 236 6.59 -10.66 -2.19
CA TYR A 236 7.66 -9.82 -1.66
C TYR A 236 8.75 -9.50 -2.69
N LEU A 237 9.07 -10.45 -3.57
CA LEU A 237 10.08 -10.26 -4.61
C LEU A 237 9.55 -9.43 -5.78
N PHE A 238 8.28 -9.59 -6.13
CA PHE A 238 7.68 -8.85 -7.26
C PHE A 238 7.82 -7.34 -7.06
N TYR A 239 7.63 -6.85 -5.81
CA TYR A 239 7.62 -5.41 -5.57
C TYR A 239 8.95 -4.73 -5.90
N PRO A 240 10.14 -5.16 -5.43
CA PRO A 240 11.40 -4.57 -5.86
C PRO A 240 11.74 -4.87 -7.33
N LEU A 241 11.41 -6.08 -7.83
CA LEU A 241 11.81 -6.50 -9.18
C LEU A 241 11.07 -5.72 -10.28
N HIS A 242 9.76 -5.48 -10.13
CA HIS A 242 9.04 -4.71 -11.15
C HIS A 242 9.48 -3.24 -11.18
N LEU A 243 9.85 -2.65 -10.05
CA LEU A 243 10.40 -1.29 -9.98
C LEU A 243 11.76 -1.21 -10.67
N LEU A 244 12.61 -2.22 -10.46
CA LEU A 244 13.88 -2.35 -11.17
C LEU A 244 13.67 -2.50 -12.69
N LEU A 245 12.71 -3.33 -13.10
CA LEU A 245 12.35 -3.49 -14.52
C LEU A 245 11.90 -2.15 -15.13
N ILE A 246 11.03 -1.40 -14.44
CA ILE A 246 10.55 -0.10 -14.91
C ILE A 246 11.73 0.88 -15.03
N TYR A 247 12.65 0.88 -14.08
CA TYR A 247 13.86 1.71 -14.16
C TYR A 247 14.68 1.40 -15.42
N PHE A 248 14.95 0.13 -15.69
CA PHE A 248 15.68 -0.25 -16.91
C PHE A 248 14.94 0.12 -18.18
N LEU A 249 13.64 -0.12 -18.25
CA LEU A 249 12.83 0.27 -19.41
C LEU A 249 12.85 1.77 -19.65
N ASN A 250 12.77 2.57 -18.57
CA ASN A 250 12.80 4.03 -18.65
C ASN A 250 14.18 4.57 -19.07
N THR A 251 15.25 3.84 -18.84
CA THR A 251 16.61 4.25 -19.28
C THR A 251 16.91 3.85 -20.72
N MET A 252 16.12 2.95 -21.31
CA MET A 252 16.29 2.47 -22.69
C MET A 252 15.47 3.27 -23.71
N ILE A 253 14.45 4.00 -23.25
CA ILE A 253 13.57 4.85 -24.06
C ILE A 253 14.05 6.29 -23.99
#